data_1247acf2b8c4412293679bf8523093ab
#
_entry.id   1247acf2b8c4412293679bf8523093ab
#
_cell.length_a   1.000
_cell.length_b   1.000
_cell.length_c   1.000
_cell.angle_alpha   90.00
_cell.angle_beta   90.00
_cell.angle_gamma   90.00
#
_symmetry.space_group_name_H-M   'P 1'
#
loop_
_entity.id
_entity.type
_entity.pdbx_description
1 polymer ?
#
loop_
_entity_poly.entity_id
_entity_poly.type
_entity_poly.pdbx_seq_one_letter_code
_entity_poly.pdbx_strand_id
1 'polypeptide(L)'
;MSEQNEIDDSEEEFAESTLIQAIENQIESDNPPAAKATYNKLTLVGYERDEILQLMAHVLAVEIDALLEADRPFDTQWYEQALRALPELPPES
;
A
#
# COMPACT_ATOMS: atom_id res chain seq x y z
N MET A 1 17.95 -28.17 -0.67
CA MET A 1 16.59 -28.27 -0.21
C MET A 1 15.70 -27.30 -0.94
N SER A 2 14.58 -27.79 -1.37
CA SER A 2 13.61 -26.94 -2.03
C SER A 2 13.03 -25.90 -1.10
N GLU A 3 13.29 -26.04 0.18
CA GLU A 3 12.77 -25.11 1.17
C GLU A 3 13.25 -23.69 0.93
N GLN A 4 14.49 -23.53 0.45
CA GLN A 4 14.99 -22.19 0.23
C GLN A 4 14.22 -21.47 -0.86
N ASN A 5 13.89 -22.19 -1.94
CA ASN A 5 13.11 -21.59 -3.00
C ASN A 5 11.72 -21.23 -2.51
N GLU A 6 11.15 -22.10 -1.70
CA GLU A 6 9.84 -21.83 -1.16
C GLU A 6 9.87 -20.61 -0.26
N ILE A 7 10.94 -20.45 0.50
CA ILE A 7 11.05 -19.30 1.38
C ILE A 7 11.08 -18.01 0.58
N ASP A 8 11.83 -17.98 -0.52
CA ASP A 8 11.89 -16.78 -1.34
C ASP A 8 10.53 -16.42 -1.90
N ASP A 9 9.83 -17.40 -2.47
CA ASP A 9 8.50 -17.16 -3.01
C ASP A 9 7.55 -16.74 -1.90
N SER A 10 7.65 -17.40 -0.76
CA SER A 10 6.79 -17.07 0.38
C SER A 10 7.02 -15.66 0.86
N GLU A 11 8.25 -15.21 0.85
CA GLU A 11 8.56 -13.86 1.30
C GLU A 11 7.92 -12.82 0.41
N GLU A 12 7.95 -13.03 -0.90
CA GLU A 12 7.31 -12.10 -1.82
C GLU A 12 5.81 -12.08 -1.62
N GLU A 13 5.21 -13.25 -1.55
CA GLU A 13 3.77 -13.34 -1.33
C GLU A 13 3.40 -12.78 0.03
N PHE A 14 4.20 -13.08 1.02
CA PHE A 14 3.92 -12.62 2.36
C PHE A 14 3.98 -11.09 2.42
N ALA A 15 4.96 -10.49 1.75
CA ALA A 15 5.08 -9.04 1.77
C ALA A 15 3.86 -8.39 1.13
N GLU A 16 3.41 -8.90 0.00
CA GLU A 16 2.24 -8.35 -0.65
C GLU A 16 1.00 -8.54 0.21
N SER A 17 0.82 -9.72 0.77
CA SER A 17 -0.32 -9.99 1.64
C SER A 17 -0.28 -9.09 2.87
N THR A 18 0.90 -8.89 3.41
CA THR A 18 1.04 -8.06 4.60
C THR A 18 0.66 -6.61 4.28
N LEU A 19 1.10 -6.12 3.12
CA LEU A 19 0.76 -4.75 2.73
C LEU A 19 -0.75 -4.60 2.54
N ILE A 20 -1.37 -5.55 1.87
CA ILE A 20 -2.81 -5.48 1.64
C ILE A 20 -3.55 -5.56 2.97
N GLN A 21 -3.10 -6.41 3.87
CA GLN A 21 -3.73 -6.52 5.18
C GLN A 21 -3.60 -5.22 5.95
N ALA A 22 -2.44 -4.57 5.85
CA ALA A 22 -2.26 -3.28 6.50
C ALA A 22 -3.22 -2.24 5.93
N ILE A 23 -3.40 -2.26 4.60
CA ILE A 23 -4.34 -1.34 3.97
C ILE A 23 -5.76 -1.61 4.46
N GLU A 24 -6.15 -2.87 4.53
CA GLU A 24 -7.48 -3.20 5.03
C GLU A 24 -7.68 -2.70 6.45
N ASN A 25 -6.67 -2.85 7.30
CA ASN A 25 -6.75 -2.35 8.66
C ASN A 25 -6.90 -0.84 8.69
N GLN A 26 -6.18 -0.14 7.80
CA GLN A 26 -6.28 1.31 7.74
C GLN A 26 -7.69 1.74 7.36
N ILE A 27 -8.29 1.04 6.40
CA ILE A 27 -9.64 1.38 5.97
C ILE A 27 -10.62 1.15 7.12
N GLU A 28 -10.51 0.03 7.80
CA GLU A 28 -11.43 -0.29 8.88
C GLU A 28 -11.30 0.66 10.06
N SER A 29 -10.08 1.03 10.38
CA SER A 29 -9.84 1.90 11.53
C SER A 29 -9.95 3.37 11.19
N ASP A 30 -10.11 3.69 9.91
CA ASP A 30 -10.19 5.08 9.46
C ASP A 30 -8.91 5.84 9.86
N ASN A 31 -7.79 5.19 9.75
CA ASN A 31 -6.52 5.75 10.19
C ASN A 31 -5.40 5.29 9.26
N PRO A 32 -4.89 6.14 8.39
CA PRO A 32 -5.26 7.55 8.25
C PRO A 32 -6.59 7.71 7.52
N PRO A 33 -7.27 8.83 7.74
CA PRO A 33 -8.56 9.04 7.06
C PRO A 33 -8.48 8.98 5.55
N ALA A 34 -7.34 9.32 4.97
CA ALA A 34 -7.18 9.27 3.53
C ALA A 34 -7.36 7.86 2.98
N ALA A 35 -7.07 6.84 3.78
CA ALA A 35 -7.20 5.46 3.30
C ALA A 35 -8.65 5.14 2.96
N LYS A 36 -9.55 5.42 3.88
CA LYS A 36 -10.96 5.13 3.66
C LYS A 36 -11.54 6.05 2.59
N ALA A 37 -11.15 7.32 2.60
CA ALA A 37 -11.64 8.26 1.61
C ALA A 37 -11.22 7.84 0.20
N THR A 38 -9.97 7.39 0.05
CA THR A 38 -9.48 6.95 -1.24
C THR A 38 -10.20 5.69 -1.70
N TYR A 39 -10.40 4.75 -0.77
CA TYR A 39 -11.11 3.53 -1.11
C TYR A 39 -12.51 3.85 -1.63
N ASN A 40 -13.22 4.73 -0.93
CA ASN A 40 -14.58 5.10 -1.34
C ASN A 40 -14.57 5.81 -2.69
N LYS A 41 -13.61 6.71 -2.89
CA LYS A 41 -13.53 7.44 -4.15
C LYS A 41 -13.32 6.48 -5.32
N LEU A 42 -12.40 5.56 -5.18
CA LEU A 42 -12.10 4.64 -6.28
C LEU A 42 -13.24 3.68 -6.53
N THR A 43 -13.95 3.30 -5.48
CA THR A 43 -15.15 2.49 -5.65
C THR A 43 -16.18 3.22 -6.48
N LEU A 44 -16.39 4.51 -6.20
CA LEU A 44 -17.35 5.31 -6.94
C LEU A 44 -16.95 5.48 -8.40
N VAL A 45 -15.66 5.54 -8.67
CA VAL A 45 -15.16 5.68 -10.03
C VAL A 45 -15.30 4.37 -10.82
N GLY A 46 -15.47 3.25 -10.13
CA GLY A 46 -15.71 1.99 -10.79
C GLY A 46 -14.61 0.96 -10.63
N TYR A 47 -13.64 1.21 -9.79
CA TYR A 47 -12.60 0.24 -9.52
C TYR A 47 -13.10 -0.84 -8.59
N GLU A 48 -12.60 -2.04 -8.78
CA GLU A 48 -12.96 -3.15 -7.92
C GLU A 48 -12.07 -3.18 -6.69
N ARG A 49 -12.57 -3.84 -5.66
CA ARG A 49 -11.87 -3.88 -4.38
C ARG A 49 -10.42 -4.34 -4.53
N ASP A 50 -10.20 -5.43 -5.26
CA ASP A 50 -8.86 -5.96 -5.41
C ASP A 50 -7.93 -4.95 -6.08
N GLU A 51 -8.42 -4.26 -7.09
CA GLU A 51 -7.64 -3.25 -7.76
C GLU A 51 -7.29 -2.10 -6.82
N ILE A 52 -8.28 -1.67 -6.05
CA ILE A 52 -8.07 -0.57 -5.12
C ILE A 52 -7.02 -0.93 -4.08
N LEU A 53 -7.14 -2.13 -3.52
CA LEU A 53 -6.20 -2.56 -2.50
C LEU A 53 -4.78 -2.64 -3.05
N GLN A 54 -4.64 -3.10 -4.29
CA GLN A 54 -3.32 -3.19 -4.90
C GLN A 54 -2.73 -1.80 -5.15
N LEU A 55 -3.55 -0.88 -5.61
CA LEU A 55 -3.07 0.49 -5.82
C LEU A 55 -2.62 1.11 -4.51
N MET A 56 -3.42 0.95 -3.47
CA MET A 56 -3.07 1.52 -2.17
C MET A 56 -1.84 0.84 -1.59
N ALA A 57 -1.73 -0.47 -1.77
CA ALA A 57 -0.56 -1.19 -1.28
C ALA A 57 0.70 -0.73 -2.00
N HIS A 58 0.59 -0.40 -3.28
CA HIS A 58 1.73 0.11 -4.02
C HIS A 58 2.23 1.42 -3.42
N VAL A 59 1.31 2.31 -3.08
CA VAL A 59 1.69 3.58 -2.46
C VAL A 59 2.40 3.32 -1.13
N LEU A 60 1.88 2.40 -0.35
CA LEU A 60 2.52 2.08 0.92
C LEU A 60 3.91 1.52 0.72
N ALA A 61 4.08 0.65 -0.28
CA ALA A 61 5.38 0.06 -0.56
C ALA A 61 6.40 1.12 -0.97
N VAL A 62 5.97 2.10 -1.77
CA VAL A 62 6.87 3.17 -2.18
C VAL A 62 7.37 3.94 -0.96
N GLU A 63 6.48 4.25 -0.03
CA GLU A 63 6.89 4.98 1.16
C GLU A 63 7.81 4.14 2.04
N ILE A 64 7.51 2.84 2.19
CA ILE A 64 8.36 1.99 3.01
C ILE A 64 9.76 1.92 2.40
N ASP A 65 9.86 1.74 1.09
CA ASP A 65 11.16 1.72 0.44
C ASP A 65 11.91 3.04 0.66
N ALA A 66 11.20 4.14 0.55
CA ALA A 66 11.84 5.44 0.68
C ALA A 66 12.36 5.67 2.10
N LEU A 67 11.57 5.29 3.09
CA LEU A 67 12.02 5.52 4.47
C LEU A 67 13.18 4.60 4.83
N LEU A 68 13.21 3.40 4.29
CA LEU A 68 14.33 2.51 4.55
C LEU A 68 15.61 3.00 3.89
N GLU A 69 15.50 3.52 2.68
CA GLU A 69 16.68 4.05 1.99
C GLU A 69 17.20 5.31 2.66
N ALA A 70 16.31 6.16 3.08
CA ALA A 70 16.68 7.44 3.67
C ALA A 70 16.89 7.37 5.18
N ASP A 71 16.56 6.22 5.78
CA ASP A 71 16.70 6.04 7.23
C ASP A 71 15.95 7.14 7.98
N ARG A 72 14.69 7.35 7.62
CA ARG A 72 13.86 8.38 8.19
C ARG A 72 12.53 7.80 8.64
N PRO A 73 11.77 8.51 9.46
CA PRO A 73 10.45 8.01 9.85
C PRO A 73 9.46 8.06 8.71
N PHE A 74 8.35 7.36 8.90
CA PHE A 74 7.27 7.31 7.94
C PHE A 74 6.70 8.70 7.72
N ASP A 75 6.53 9.07 6.46
CA ASP A 75 6.00 10.39 6.09
C ASP A 75 4.51 10.26 5.85
N THR A 76 3.74 10.44 6.91
CA THR A 76 2.30 10.29 6.84
C THR A 76 1.69 11.29 5.87
N GLN A 77 2.18 12.50 5.86
CA GLN A 77 1.62 13.54 5.01
C GLN A 77 1.80 13.20 3.54
N TRP A 78 2.99 12.77 3.16
CA TRP A 78 3.20 12.35 1.78
C TRP A 78 2.33 11.16 1.43
N TYR A 79 2.24 10.21 2.35
CA TYR A 79 1.47 9.00 2.13
C TYR A 79 -0.01 9.33 1.90
N GLU A 80 -0.56 10.22 2.70
CA GLU A 80 -1.96 10.60 2.53
C GLU A 80 -2.20 11.31 1.21
N GLN A 81 -1.28 12.20 0.83
CA GLN A 81 -1.41 12.89 -0.43
C GLN A 81 -1.34 11.93 -1.61
N ALA A 82 -0.43 10.96 -1.53
CA ALA A 82 -0.29 9.98 -2.60
C ALA A 82 -1.54 9.10 -2.70
N LEU A 83 -2.11 8.73 -1.56
CA LEU A 83 -3.36 7.97 -1.58
C LEU A 83 -4.47 8.74 -2.28
N ARG A 84 -4.60 10.02 -1.94
CA ARG A 84 -5.66 10.84 -2.51
C ARG A 84 -5.46 11.09 -4.00
N ALA A 85 -4.24 10.96 -4.48
CA ALA A 85 -3.96 11.15 -5.90
C ALA A 85 -4.30 9.92 -6.73
N LEU A 86 -4.51 8.78 -6.09
CA LEU A 86 -4.85 7.57 -6.83
C LEU A 86 -6.10 7.81 -7.67
N PRO A 87 -6.22 7.22 -8.85
CA PRO A 87 -5.39 6.14 -9.41
C PRO A 87 -4.05 6.57 -10.00
N GLU A 88 -3.69 7.82 -9.85
CA GLU A 88 -2.39 8.28 -10.29
C GLU A 88 -1.32 7.77 -9.34
N LEU A 89 -0.39 6.98 -9.85
CA LEU A 89 0.63 6.38 -9.00
C LEU A 89 1.78 7.35 -8.78
N PRO A 90 2.38 7.34 -7.59
CA PRO A 90 3.52 8.21 -7.33
C PRO A 90 4.73 7.72 -8.10
N PRO A 91 5.65 8.63 -8.44
CA PRO A 91 6.87 8.21 -9.09
C PRO A 91 7.75 7.42 -8.13
N GLU A 92 8.42 6.42 -8.66
CA GLU A 92 9.40 5.68 -7.90
C GLU A 92 10.76 6.31 -8.14
N SER A 93 11.46 6.53 -7.08
CA SER A 93 12.76 7.18 -7.19
C SER A 93 13.89 6.18 -7.27
#